data_497c1fcef830c52f4d190b0a7312e88b
#
_entry.id   497c1fcef830c52f4d190b0a7312e88b
#
_cell.length_a   1.000
_cell.length_b   1.000
_cell.length_c   1.000
_cell.angle_alpha   90.00
_cell.angle_beta   90.00
_cell.angle_gamma   90.00
#
_symmetry.space_group_name_H-M   'P 1'
#
loop_
_entity.id
_entity.type
_entity.pdbx_description
1 polymer ?
#
loop_
_entity_poly.entity_id
_entity_poly.type
_entity_poly.pdbx_seq_one_letter_code
_entity_poly.pdbx_strand_id
1 'polypeptide(L)'
;MENTKRKRGFTLVELITVIALLLLLMGAVTSSVSGARRRAKIQQAISEAQELTNAILAYENFANPGEASPLESKATGQGWKEAGESDLSFVLGKEAMPNGREGNVPVLFNGAVRGGKIRDPWGNPYRFRIMSSDVDQDDQAGNVSDSAFMLPNINRIPASEVN
;
A
#
# COMPACT_ATOMS: atom_id res chain seq x y z
N MET A 1 7.16 -58.18 44.36
CA MET A 1 7.90 -58.25 43.06
C MET A 1 7.74 -56.88 42.37
N GLU A 2 8.77 -56.06 42.46
CA GLU A 2 8.73 -54.68 41.95
C GLU A 2 9.20 -54.70 40.48
N ASN A 3 8.35 -54.31 39.58
CA ASN A 3 8.58 -54.39 38.13
C ASN A 3 9.30 -53.13 37.68
N THR A 4 10.61 -53.10 37.75
CA THR A 4 11.50 -52.00 37.32
C THR A 4 11.40 -51.85 35.79
N LYS A 5 10.49 -50.96 35.31
CA LYS A 5 10.43 -50.55 33.90
C LYS A 5 11.75 -49.91 33.52
N ARG A 6 12.56 -50.57 32.70
CA ARG A 6 13.78 -50.00 32.11
C ARG A 6 13.40 -48.78 31.25
N LYS A 7 13.80 -47.58 31.66
CA LYS A 7 13.72 -46.39 30.85
C LYS A 7 14.68 -46.54 29.67
N ARG A 8 14.13 -46.59 28.47
CA ARG A 8 14.93 -46.57 27.25
C ARG A 8 15.44 -45.16 27.06
N GLY A 9 16.75 -44.93 27.06
CA GLY A 9 17.38 -43.66 26.71
C GLY A 9 17.50 -43.51 25.20
N PHE A 10 17.48 -42.31 24.71
CA PHE A 10 17.76 -42.02 23.29
C PHE A 10 19.21 -42.31 22.96
N THR A 11 19.44 -42.91 21.82
CA THR A 11 20.81 -43.15 21.30
C THR A 11 21.34 -41.87 20.67
N LEU A 12 22.66 -41.68 20.72
CA LEU A 12 23.33 -40.50 20.11
C LEU A 12 23.04 -40.44 18.60
N VAL A 13 22.92 -41.60 17.95
CA VAL A 13 22.60 -41.72 16.52
C VAL A 13 21.19 -41.21 16.21
N GLU A 14 20.19 -41.56 17.04
CA GLU A 14 18.81 -41.03 16.88
C GLU A 14 18.77 -39.50 16.98
N LEU A 15 19.54 -38.92 17.90
CA LEU A 15 19.60 -37.47 18.03
C LEU A 15 20.22 -36.79 16.80
N ILE A 16 21.34 -37.34 16.29
CA ILE A 16 22.02 -36.80 15.11
C ILE A 16 21.13 -36.89 13.86
N THR A 17 20.44 -38.02 13.68
CA THR A 17 19.54 -38.20 12.52
C THR A 17 18.37 -37.22 12.55
N VAL A 18 17.78 -36.97 13.71
CA VAL A 18 16.70 -35.97 13.86
C VAL A 18 17.21 -34.56 13.54
N ILE A 19 18.40 -34.19 14.05
CA ILE A 19 18.97 -32.84 13.75
C ILE A 19 19.27 -32.72 12.26
N ALA A 20 19.83 -33.75 11.63
CA ALA A 20 20.10 -33.73 10.19
C ALA A 20 18.85 -33.57 9.35
N LEU A 21 17.76 -34.25 9.70
CA LEU A 21 16.45 -34.09 9.03
C LEU A 21 15.86 -32.67 9.24
N LEU A 22 15.97 -32.13 10.45
CA LEU A 22 15.49 -30.75 10.74
C LEU A 22 16.26 -29.74 9.92
N LEU A 23 17.58 -29.84 9.82
CA LEU A 23 18.41 -28.94 9.01
C LEU A 23 18.06 -28.99 7.52
N LEU A 24 17.78 -30.18 7.00
CA LEU A 24 17.38 -30.39 5.62
C LEU A 24 16.00 -29.75 5.34
N LEU A 25 15.03 -29.92 6.23
CA LEU A 25 13.73 -29.31 6.14
C LEU A 25 13.82 -27.78 6.23
N MET A 26 14.65 -27.26 7.15
CA MET A 26 14.83 -25.82 7.34
C MET A 26 15.42 -25.15 6.10
N GLY A 27 16.35 -25.83 5.40
CA GLY A 27 16.91 -25.37 4.13
C GLY A 27 15.87 -25.26 3.02
N ALA A 28 14.98 -26.24 2.88
CA ALA A 28 13.94 -26.25 1.87
C ALA A 28 12.87 -25.16 2.09
N VAL A 29 12.51 -24.89 3.35
CA VAL A 29 11.49 -23.87 3.70
C VAL A 29 12.01 -22.46 3.43
N THR A 30 13.29 -22.18 3.72
CA THR A 30 13.84 -20.82 3.61
C THR A 30 13.78 -20.26 2.19
N SER A 31 13.99 -21.08 1.16
CA SER A 31 13.96 -20.66 -0.24
C SER A 31 12.55 -20.30 -0.73
N SER A 32 11.52 -20.98 -0.22
CA SER A 32 10.11 -20.74 -0.61
C SER A 32 9.53 -19.47 0.01
N VAL A 33 9.98 -19.09 1.21
CA VAL A 33 9.42 -17.95 1.97
C VAL A 33 9.80 -16.61 1.33
N SER A 34 10.97 -16.47 0.72
CA SER A 34 11.43 -15.21 0.12
C SER A 34 10.53 -14.76 -1.03
N GLY A 35 10.15 -15.67 -1.93
CA GLY A 35 9.24 -15.40 -3.03
C GLY A 35 7.82 -15.07 -2.58
N ALA A 36 7.32 -15.72 -1.53
CA ALA A 36 6.01 -15.46 -0.96
C ALA A 36 5.94 -14.05 -0.33
N ARG A 37 6.97 -13.65 0.41
CA ARG A 37 7.08 -12.31 1.02
C ARG A 37 7.07 -11.20 -0.03
N ARG A 38 7.80 -11.39 -1.15
CA ARG A 38 7.81 -10.42 -2.24
C ARG A 38 6.43 -10.25 -2.86
N ARG A 39 5.74 -11.35 -3.17
CA ARG A 39 4.37 -11.32 -3.71
C ARG A 39 3.41 -10.63 -2.75
N ALA A 40 3.51 -10.92 -1.45
CA ALA A 40 2.69 -10.27 -0.43
C ALA A 40 2.89 -8.75 -0.39
N LYS A 41 4.14 -8.26 -0.44
CA LYS A 41 4.43 -6.82 -0.50
C LYS A 41 3.88 -6.16 -1.77
N ILE A 42 3.97 -6.82 -2.93
CA ILE A 42 3.43 -6.30 -4.19
C ILE A 42 1.91 -6.18 -4.10
N GLN A 43 1.24 -7.21 -3.61
CA GLN A 43 -0.22 -7.19 -3.43
C GLN A 43 -0.65 -6.13 -2.43
N GLN A 44 0.09 -5.97 -1.33
CA GLN A 44 -0.14 -4.91 -0.37
C GLN A 44 -0.02 -3.53 -1.02
N ALA A 45 1.05 -3.28 -1.79
CA ALA A 45 1.25 -1.99 -2.47
C ALA A 45 0.12 -1.67 -3.46
N ILE A 46 -0.34 -2.68 -4.22
CA ILE A 46 -1.46 -2.51 -5.15
C ILE A 46 -2.74 -2.19 -4.38
N SER A 47 -3.04 -2.92 -3.31
CA SER A 47 -4.23 -2.71 -2.49
C SER A 47 -4.23 -1.32 -1.85
N GLU A 48 -3.11 -0.89 -1.28
CA GLU A 48 -2.96 0.45 -0.68
C GLU A 48 -3.12 1.56 -1.73
N ALA A 49 -2.54 1.38 -2.93
CA ALA A 49 -2.68 2.34 -4.01
C ALA A 49 -4.14 2.46 -4.48
N GLN A 50 -4.86 1.34 -4.59
CA GLN A 50 -6.28 1.32 -4.93
C GLN A 50 -7.14 1.97 -3.85
N GLU A 51 -6.87 1.65 -2.57
CA GLU A 51 -7.56 2.26 -1.44
C GLU A 51 -7.39 3.78 -1.43
N LEU A 52 -6.16 4.26 -1.66
CA LEU A 52 -5.88 5.68 -1.71
C LEU A 52 -6.54 6.36 -2.91
N THR A 53 -6.55 5.71 -4.08
CA THR A 53 -7.28 6.19 -5.26
C THR A 53 -8.77 6.29 -4.97
N ASN A 54 -9.37 5.26 -4.38
CA ASN A 54 -10.77 5.27 -4.02
C ASN A 54 -11.09 6.35 -2.97
N ALA A 55 -10.18 6.59 -2.03
CA ALA A 55 -10.32 7.65 -1.04
C ALA A 55 -10.31 9.05 -1.69
N ILE A 56 -9.44 9.28 -2.68
CA ILE A 56 -9.40 10.53 -3.43
C ILE A 56 -10.71 10.71 -4.21
N LEU A 57 -11.17 9.68 -4.92
CA LEU A 57 -12.44 9.73 -5.66
C LEU A 57 -13.65 9.89 -4.73
N ALA A 58 -13.62 9.29 -3.54
CA ALA A 58 -14.68 9.45 -2.55
C ALA A 58 -14.80 10.90 -2.03
N TYR A 59 -13.70 11.66 -2.06
CA TYR A 59 -13.73 13.09 -1.71
C TYR A 59 -14.61 13.91 -2.63
N GLU A 60 -14.75 13.51 -3.88
CA GLU A 60 -15.64 14.15 -4.85
C GLU A 60 -17.12 14.10 -4.44
N ASN A 61 -17.52 13.07 -3.69
CA ASN A 61 -18.89 12.94 -3.18
C ASN A 61 -19.27 14.05 -2.17
N PHE A 62 -18.31 14.85 -1.72
CA PHE A 62 -18.58 16.02 -0.89
C PHE A 62 -18.93 17.27 -1.71
N ALA A 63 -18.88 17.22 -3.05
CA ALA A 63 -19.40 18.28 -3.91
C ALA A 63 -20.91 18.48 -3.67
N ASN A 64 -21.36 19.72 -3.74
CA ASN A 64 -22.81 20.00 -3.82
C ASN A 64 -23.26 19.82 -5.28
N PRO A 65 -24.51 19.39 -5.50
CA PRO A 65 -25.05 19.33 -6.85
C PRO A 65 -24.96 20.68 -7.56
N GLY A 66 -24.29 20.73 -8.71
CA GLY A 66 -24.13 21.95 -9.51
C GLY A 66 -22.92 22.82 -9.15
N GLU A 67 -22.11 22.42 -8.18
CA GLU A 67 -20.82 23.07 -7.90
C GLU A 67 -19.67 22.34 -8.59
N ALA A 68 -18.55 23.04 -8.77
CA ALA A 68 -17.33 22.44 -9.28
C ALA A 68 -16.82 21.34 -8.35
N SER A 69 -16.17 20.31 -8.93
CA SER A 69 -15.57 19.24 -8.15
C SER A 69 -14.56 19.77 -7.12
N PRO A 70 -14.64 19.36 -5.84
CA PRO A 70 -13.65 19.75 -4.85
C PRO A 70 -12.24 19.24 -5.20
N LEU A 71 -12.12 18.23 -6.04
CA LEU A 71 -10.82 17.72 -6.55
C LEU A 71 -10.16 18.69 -7.54
N GLU A 72 -10.91 19.56 -8.20
CA GLU A 72 -10.36 20.54 -9.14
C GLU A 72 -9.36 21.47 -8.45
N SER A 73 -9.67 21.92 -7.23
CA SER A 73 -8.75 22.72 -6.41
C SER A 73 -7.48 21.95 -5.98
N LYS A 74 -7.49 20.63 -6.07
CA LYS A 74 -6.40 19.71 -5.72
C LYS A 74 -5.63 19.21 -6.95
N ALA A 75 -6.01 19.66 -8.15
CA ALA A 75 -5.36 19.25 -9.39
C ALA A 75 -3.83 19.47 -9.33
N THR A 76 -3.08 18.46 -9.76
CA THR A 76 -1.61 18.50 -9.74
C THR A 76 -1.02 19.00 -11.05
N GLY A 77 -1.88 19.38 -12.02
CA GLY A 77 -1.48 19.67 -13.38
C GLY A 77 -0.97 18.40 -14.09
N GLN A 78 -0.05 18.57 -15.03
CA GLN A 78 0.50 17.42 -15.79
C GLN A 78 1.56 16.62 -15.02
N GLY A 79 1.94 17.02 -13.82
CA GLY A 79 3.02 16.42 -13.04
C GLY A 79 2.57 15.37 -12.03
N TRP A 80 3.42 14.39 -11.79
CA TRP A 80 3.28 13.46 -10.66
C TRP A 80 3.84 14.09 -9.39
N LYS A 81 3.06 14.08 -8.31
CA LYS A 81 3.50 14.50 -6.97
C LYS A 81 3.72 13.30 -6.06
N GLU A 82 4.63 13.44 -5.10
CA GLU A 82 4.77 12.46 -4.02
C GLU A 82 3.60 12.63 -3.04
N ALA A 83 3.08 11.52 -2.54
CA ALA A 83 1.95 11.49 -1.60
C ALA A 83 2.37 12.03 -0.23
N GLY A 84 2.44 13.35 -0.13
CA GLY A 84 2.71 14.09 1.11
C GLY A 84 1.46 14.18 1.97
N GLU A 85 1.67 14.25 3.28
CA GLU A 85 0.60 14.42 4.26
C GLU A 85 -0.15 15.75 4.06
N SER A 86 0.58 16.80 3.65
CA SER A 86 0.00 18.11 3.33
C SER A 86 -0.83 18.09 2.05
N ASP A 87 -0.34 17.37 1.03
CA ASP A 87 -1.01 17.32 -0.27
C ASP A 87 -2.27 16.44 -0.24
N LEU A 88 -2.31 15.46 0.66
CA LEU A 88 -3.42 14.51 0.84
C LEU A 88 -4.16 14.70 2.17
N SER A 89 -4.07 15.89 2.77
CA SER A 89 -4.77 16.24 4.02
C SER A 89 -6.27 15.98 3.96
N PHE A 90 -6.86 16.19 2.81
CA PHE A 90 -8.29 15.99 2.55
C PHE A 90 -8.73 14.53 2.64
N VAL A 91 -7.91 13.55 2.28
CA VAL A 91 -8.25 12.14 2.47
C VAL A 91 -7.86 11.60 3.85
N LEU A 92 -7.00 12.31 4.55
CA LEU A 92 -6.55 11.97 5.91
C LEU A 92 -7.43 12.55 7.02
N GLY A 93 -8.53 13.21 6.66
CA GLY A 93 -9.45 13.83 7.63
C GLY A 93 -8.88 15.05 8.34
N LYS A 94 -7.88 15.72 7.74
CA LYS A 94 -7.18 16.88 8.32
C LYS A 94 -7.59 18.20 7.70
N GLU A 95 -8.56 18.19 6.82
CA GLU A 95 -9.07 19.38 6.12
C GLU A 95 -10.53 19.62 6.46
N ALA A 96 -10.93 20.90 6.47
CA ALA A 96 -12.32 21.27 6.64
C ALA A 96 -13.17 20.76 5.47
N MET A 97 -14.44 20.50 5.75
CA MET A 97 -15.39 20.11 4.70
C MET A 97 -15.43 21.17 3.59
N PRO A 98 -15.42 20.77 2.31
CA PRO A 98 -15.63 21.70 1.21
C PRO A 98 -17.03 22.35 1.30
N ASN A 99 -17.18 23.46 0.59
CA ASN A 99 -18.48 24.12 0.40
C ASN A 99 -19.12 24.70 1.68
N GLY A 100 -18.29 25.11 2.66
CA GLY A 100 -18.76 25.80 3.87
C GLY A 100 -19.54 24.90 4.84
N ARG A 101 -19.54 23.59 4.66
CA ARG A 101 -20.10 22.66 5.64
C ARG A 101 -19.29 22.68 6.92
N GLU A 102 -19.94 22.59 8.06
CA GLU A 102 -19.28 22.52 9.35
C GLU A 102 -18.57 21.17 9.54
N GLY A 103 -17.38 21.21 10.15
CA GLY A 103 -16.58 20.04 10.49
C GLY A 103 -15.47 19.74 9.50
N ASN A 104 -14.78 18.64 9.76
CA ASN A 104 -13.71 18.15 8.90
C ASN A 104 -14.20 17.00 8.00
N VAL A 105 -13.53 16.84 6.87
CA VAL A 105 -13.70 15.65 6.02
C VAL A 105 -13.46 14.40 6.88
N PRO A 106 -14.29 13.35 6.80
CA PRO A 106 -14.00 12.10 7.48
C PRO A 106 -12.69 11.49 6.95
N VAL A 107 -12.06 10.67 7.76
CA VAL A 107 -10.87 9.92 7.32
C VAL A 107 -11.29 8.94 6.24
N LEU A 108 -10.89 9.21 5.00
CA LEU A 108 -11.19 8.37 3.83
C LEU A 108 -10.09 7.33 3.59
N PHE A 109 -8.86 7.64 4.02
CA PHE A 109 -7.72 6.74 3.92
C PHE A 109 -7.04 6.60 5.28
N ASN A 110 -6.89 5.37 5.75
CA ASN A 110 -6.30 5.06 7.07
C ASN A 110 -4.91 4.41 6.97
N GLY A 111 -4.21 4.65 5.88
CA GLY A 111 -2.85 4.13 5.69
C GLY A 111 -1.81 4.84 6.55
N ALA A 112 -0.69 4.16 6.76
CA ALA A 112 0.38 4.67 7.60
C ALA A 112 1.13 5.84 6.94
N VAL A 113 1.08 7.01 7.58
CA VAL A 113 1.94 8.14 7.25
C VAL A 113 3.26 8.01 8.02
N ARG A 114 4.38 8.00 7.30
CA ARG A 114 5.72 7.90 7.89
C ARG A 114 6.60 9.02 7.35
N GLY A 115 7.10 9.87 8.26
CA GLY A 115 7.91 11.03 7.88
C GLY A 115 7.19 12.01 6.96
N GLY A 116 5.90 12.27 7.23
CA GLY A 116 5.07 13.19 6.45
C GLY A 116 4.69 12.70 5.04
N LYS A 117 4.87 11.41 4.75
CA LYS A 117 4.53 10.82 3.43
C LYS A 117 3.86 9.46 3.61
N ILE A 118 2.94 9.15 2.70
CA ILE A 118 2.34 7.82 2.57
C ILE A 118 3.32 6.96 1.77
N ARG A 119 3.74 5.83 2.36
CA ARG A 119 4.82 5.01 1.81
C ARG A 119 4.35 3.60 1.51
N ASP A 120 4.93 3.06 0.45
CA ASP A 120 4.77 1.67 0.05
C ASP A 120 5.48 0.69 1.03
N PRO A 121 5.30 -0.63 0.91
CA PRO A 121 5.93 -1.65 1.76
C PRO A 121 7.47 -1.68 1.69
N TRP A 122 8.09 -1.00 0.72
CA TRP A 122 9.55 -0.83 0.59
C TRP A 122 10.05 0.50 1.16
N GLY A 123 9.12 1.37 1.62
CA GLY A 123 9.45 2.65 2.22
C GLY A 123 9.55 3.81 1.23
N ASN A 124 9.21 3.62 -0.04
CA ASN A 124 9.17 4.70 -1.02
C ASN A 124 7.84 5.46 -0.94
N PRO A 125 7.82 6.78 -1.14
CA PRO A 125 6.56 7.52 -1.18
C PRO A 125 5.76 7.11 -2.43
N TYR A 126 4.46 6.95 -2.26
CA TYR A 126 3.55 6.84 -3.41
C TYR A 126 3.60 8.12 -4.24
N ARG A 127 3.27 8.02 -5.51
CA ARG A 127 3.10 9.17 -6.40
C ARG A 127 1.68 9.20 -6.90
N PHE A 128 1.09 10.38 -6.90
CA PHE A 128 -0.29 10.57 -7.35
C PHE A 128 -0.36 11.71 -8.37
N ARG A 129 -1.43 11.69 -9.13
CA ARG A 129 -1.80 12.73 -10.07
C ARG A 129 -3.32 12.88 -10.06
N ILE A 130 -3.78 14.11 -9.90
CA ILE A 130 -5.17 14.51 -10.04
C ILE A 130 -5.23 15.40 -11.27
N MET A 131 -6.02 15.01 -12.26
CA MET A 131 -6.20 15.76 -13.49
C MET A 131 -7.40 16.68 -13.35
N SER A 132 -7.28 17.92 -13.83
CA SER A 132 -8.41 18.85 -13.95
C SER A 132 -9.27 18.48 -15.16
N SER A 133 -10.57 18.71 -15.08
CA SER A 133 -11.50 18.53 -16.20
C SER A 133 -11.25 19.49 -17.38
N ASP A 134 -10.49 20.56 -17.14
CA ASP A 134 -10.16 21.58 -18.14
C ASP A 134 -8.97 21.23 -19.06
N VAL A 135 -8.42 20.02 -18.96
CA VAL A 135 -7.40 19.61 -19.92
C VAL A 135 -8.04 19.37 -21.28
N ASP A 136 -7.73 20.29 -22.19
CA ASP A 136 -8.21 20.38 -23.56
C ASP A 136 -8.56 19.05 -24.24
N GLN A 137 -9.77 19.01 -24.82
CA GLN A 137 -10.34 17.88 -25.57
C GLN A 137 -9.58 17.49 -26.85
N ASP A 138 -8.36 17.99 -27.07
CA ASP A 138 -7.60 17.72 -28.30
C ASP A 138 -6.85 16.39 -28.29
N ASP A 139 -6.69 15.72 -27.15
CA ASP A 139 -6.18 14.36 -27.09
C ASP A 139 -7.36 13.39 -27.01
N GLN A 140 -7.62 12.70 -28.10
CA GLN A 140 -8.65 11.66 -28.29
C GLN A 140 -8.48 10.46 -27.34
N ALA A 141 -8.61 10.67 -26.06
CA ALA A 141 -8.77 9.63 -25.05
C ALA A 141 -10.04 9.93 -24.29
N GLY A 142 -11.10 9.17 -24.62
CA GLY A 142 -12.45 9.38 -24.18
C GLY A 142 -12.61 9.81 -22.73
N ASN A 143 -13.52 10.76 -22.58
CA ASN A 143 -14.29 11.11 -21.40
C ASN A 143 -13.82 10.47 -20.09
N VAL A 144 -12.71 10.90 -19.56
CA VAL A 144 -12.21 10.54 -18.24
C VAL A 144 -12.39 11.77 -17.37
N SER A 145 -13.63 11.96 -16.93
CA SER A 145 -13.92 12.87 -15.82
C SER A 145 -13.07 12.46 -14.63
N ASP A 146 -12.31 13.41 -14.10
CA ASP A 146 -11.64 13.38 -12.80
C ASP A 146 -10.98 12.04 -12.41
N SER A 147 -9.87 11.72 -13.07
CA SER A 147 -9.16 10.48 -12.79
C SER A 147 -8.00 10.74 -11.84
N ALA A 148 -8.12 10.22 -10.62
CA ALA A 148 -6.99 10.09 -9.72
C ALA A 148 -6.23 8.81 -10.02
N PHE A 149 -4.93 8.92 -10.27
CA PHE A 149 -4.06 7.77 -10.48
C PHE A 149 -2.99 7.70 -9.41
N MET A 150 -2.81 6.51 -8.87
CA MET A 150 -1.77 6.22 -7.90
C MET A 150 -0.84 5.14 -8.47
N LEU A 151 0.45 5.41 -8.43
CA LEU A 151 1.46 4.42 -8.82
C LEU A 151 2.46 4.21 -7.69
N PRO A 152 2.78 2.96 -7.35
CA PRO A 152 3.96 2.67 -6.55
C PRO A 152 5.21 3.12 -7.32
N ASN A 153 6.20 3.65 -6.62
CA ASN A 153 7.44 4.10 -7.24
C ASN A 153 8.37 2.91 -7.51
N ILE A 154 8.01 2.09 -8.52
CA ILE A 154 8.72 0.85 -8.88
C ILE A 154 10.20 1.06 -9.25
N ASN A 155 10.61 2.28 -9.61
CA ASN A 155 12.01 2.58 -9.93
C ASN A 155 12.94 2.61 -8.72
N ARG A 156 12.39 2.51 -7.49
CA ARG A 156 13.14 2.48 -6.23
C ARG A 156 13.00 1.18 -5.45
N ILE A 157 12.48 0.14 -6.06
CA ILE A 157 12.48 -1.20 -5.47
C ILE A 157 13.95 -1.65 -5.39
N PRO A 158 14.45 -2.09 -4.22
CA PRO A 158 15.83 -2.57 -4.09
C PRO A 158 16.11 -3.67 -5.12
N ALA A 159 17.28 -3.61 -5.76
CA ALA A 159 17.67 -4.58 -6.79
C ALA A 159 17.64 -6.04 -6.30
N SER A 160 17.79 -6.26 -5.00
CA SER A 160 17.64 -7.58 -4.35
C SER A 160 16.22 -8.14 -4.39
N GLU A 161 15.22 -7.31 -4.70
CA GLU A 161 13.81 -7.72 -4.77
C GLU A 161 13.25 -7.71 -6.21
N VAL A 162 14.09 -7.38 -7.21
CA VAL A 162 13.69 -7.31 -8.64
C VAL A 162 13.92 -8.61 -9.41
N ASN A 163 14.63 -9.61 -8.83
CA ASN A 163 14.87 -10.93 -9.44
C ASN A 163 13.87 -11.98 -8.98
#